data_cced5ca4f00a238b5f86e0158bcad221
#
_entry.id   cced5ca4f00a238b5f86e0158bcad221
#
_cell.length_a   1.000
_cell.length_b   1.000
_cell.length_c   1.000
_cell.angle_alpha   90.00
_cell.angle_beta   90.00
_cell.angle_gamma   90.00
#
_symmetry.space_group_name_H-M   'P 1'
#
loop_
_entity.id
_entity.type
_entity.pdbx_description
1 polymer ?
#
loop_
_entity_poly.entity_id
_entity_poly.type
_entity_poly.pdbx_seq_one_letter_code
_entity_poly.pdbx_strand_id
1 'polypeptide(L)'
;TNHIEKTTESGTYNATVVVRDNDTENRRLAFVNIADGARETYRYTNGTSFLSRNKSVLSSEQIRKGDVVDIIYDGSHEISSIQVSPSKDVWENSKVTTFAINDNDGAIKIGQTMYYYTDGIVVLSGDEEIDITELNNTMDQLVVRGYKNQVVSIVVEKGHGYVSLTGDSLFIGGLINVGNVLARRIEPDMLLPVTEGEYLLEVVNGDYKSEKKITVERGKETVVDFSDVPANVTQTGNIRFMIDVQGASLYIDGMAYDYSSIITLKNGKHNVVVHAEGYSDYKQVIDVESRYMTVNISMTKGDNESTSSEKPTTTKVEGETYVSSKNKVTVKGPANAVVYFDGTYKGVAPVSFPLVTGEHIISILSGTKINSYTVNLADGADDVTYDFTDK
;
A
#
# COMPACT_ATOMS: atom_id res chain seq x y z
N THR A 1 -30.91 -28.07 16.01
CA THR A 1 -31.18 -29.50 15.69
C THR A 1 -30.05 -30.29 16.29
N ASN A 2 -30.35 -30.98 17.41
CA ASN A 2 -29.39 -31.76 18.15
C ASN A 2 -28.70 -32.77 17.26
N HIS A 3 -27.40 -32.64 17.15
CA HIS A 3 -26.56 -33.70 16.62
C HIS A 3 -26.47 -34.76 17.71
N ILE A 4 -27.22 -35.84 17.55
CA ILE A 4 -27.20 -36.97 18.46
C ILE A 4 -25.87 -37.67 18.28
N GLU A 5 -25.06 -37.74 19.35
CA GLU A 5 -23.94 -38.67 19.42
C GLU A 5 -24.47 -40.07 19.11
N LYS A 6 -23.98 -40.64 18.01
CA LYS A 6 -24.31 -42.01 17.66
C LYS A 6 -23.38 -42.91 18.46
N THR A 7 -23.87 -43.47 19.56
CA THR A 7 -23.20 -44.55 20.27
C THR A 7 -23.15 -45.79 19.36
N THR A 8 -21.95 -46.20 18.95
CA THR A 8 -21.73 -47.51 18.37
C THR A 8 -21.47 -48.51 19.47
N GLU A 9 -21.85 -49.78 19.26
CA GLU A 9 -21.76 -50.83 20.26
C GLU A 9 -20.38 -50.86 20.95
N SER A 10 -20.39 -50.91 22.31
CA SER A 10 -19.25 -50.91 23.22
C SER A 10 -18.56 -49.56 23.55
N GLY A 11 -19.33 -48.50 23.87
CA GLY A 11 -18.75 -47.29 24.51
C GLY A 11 -17.79 -46.51 23.63
N THR A 12 -17.94 -46.58 22.30
CA THR A 12 -17.18 -45.79 21.31
C THR A 12 -18.03 -44.61 20.85
N TYR A 13 -17.44 -43.43 20.90
CA TYR A 13 -18.06 -42.16 20.54
C TYR A 13 -17.42 -41.59 19.27
N ASN A 14 -18.13 -40.73 18.57
CA ASN A 14 -17.59 -39.99 17.42
C ASN A 14 -18.00 -38.53 17.51
N ALA A 15 -17.14 -37.64 17.03
CA ALA A 15 -17.40 -36.22 16.89
C ALA A 15 -16.73 -35.63 15.68
N THR A 16 -17.32 -34.60 15.08
CA THR A 16 -16.66 -33.74 14.12
C THR A 16 -16.16 -32.50 14.87
N VAL A 17 -14.87 -32.25 14.80
CA VAL A 17 -14.19 -31.25 15.63
C VAL A 17 -13.26 -30.38 14.79
N VAL A 18 -12.95 -29.17 15.29
CA VAL A 18 -11.91 -28.30 14.76
C VAL A 18 -10.65 -28.46 15.62
N VAL A 19 -9.54 -28.75 15.01
CA VAL A 19 -8.24 -28.88 15.67
C VAL A 19 -7.74 -27.51 16.11
N ARG A 20 -7.58 -27.29 17.40
CA ARG A 20 -6.96 -26.11 17.99
C ARG A 20 -5.45 -26.27 18.11
N ASP A 21 -5.03 -27.45 18.54
CA ASP A 21 -3.64 -27.81 18.69
C ASP A 21 -3.45 -29.32 18.55
N ASN A 22 -2.33 -29.73 18.02
CA ASN A 22 -1.93 -31.12 17.90
C ASN A 22 -0.51 -31.31 18.47
N ASP A 23 -0.45 -31.55 19.77
CA ASP A 23 0.81 -31.84 20.47
C ASP A 23 1.25 -33.27 20.18
N THR A 24 2.07 -33.43 19.14
CA THR A 24 2.53 -34.76 18.70
C THR A 24 3.56 -35.37 19.63
N GLU A 25 4.27 -34.58 20.43
CA GLU A 25 5.24 -35.04 21.41
C GLU A 25 4.53 -35.73 22.60
N ASN A 26 3.48 -35.05 23.14
CA ASN A 26 2.70 -35.57 24.26
C ASN A 26 1.46 -36.36 23.80
N ARG A 27 1.24 -36.47 22.49
CA ARG A 27 0.12 -37.19 21.88
C ARG A 27 -1.24 -36.70 22.37
N ARG A 28 -1.46 -35.40 22.29
CA ARG A 28 -2.69 -34.74 22.69
C ARG A 28 -3.27 -33.95 21.53
N LEU A 29 -4.60 -34.07 21.35
CA LEU A 29 -5.36 -33.26 20.41
C LEU A 29 -6.28 -32.33 21.21
N ALA A 30 -6.04 -31.02 21.10
CA ALA A 30 -6.94 -30.01 21.61
C ALA A 30 -7.88 -29.57 20.47
N PHE A 31 -9.18 -29.49 20.76
CA PHE A 31 -10.16 -29.24 19.73
C PHE A 31 -11.40 -28.50 20.25
N VAL A 32 -12.22 -28.02 19.32
CA VAL A 32 -13.59 -27.55 19.55
C VAL A 32 -14.55 -28.51 18.86
N ASN A 33 -15.51 -29.00 19.58
CA ASN A 33 -16.59 -29.82 19.04
C ASN A 33 -17.59 -28.90 18.28
N ILE A 34 -17.83 -29.19 17.01
CA ILE A 34 -18.68 -28.35 16.15
C ILE A 34 -20.16 -28.40 16.62
N ALA A 35 -20.58 -29.48 17.26
CA ALA A 35 -21.98 -29.67 17.63
C ALA A 35 -22.42 -28.76 18.77
N ASP A 36 -21.56 -28.54 19.76
CA ASP A 36 -21.90 -27.84 21.03
C ASP A 36 -20.89 -26.75 21.41
N GLY A 37 -19.77 -26.59 20.64
CA GLY A 37 -18.71 -25.62 20.93
C GLY A 37 -17.81 -26.02 22.13
N ALA A 38 -17.93 -27.25 22.65
CA ALA A 38 -17.10 -27.71 23.75
C ALA A 38 -15.62 -27.73 23.38
N ARG A 39 -14.79 -27.18 24.28
CA ARG A 39 -13.34 -27.14 24.15
C ARG A 39 -12.72 -28.23 25.00
N GLU A 40 -12.14 -29.23 24.35
CA GLU A 40 -11.64 -30.43 25.00
C GLU A 40 -10.22 -30.78 24.51
N THR A 41 -9.53 -31.63 25.28
CA THR A 41 -8.22 -32.17 24.92
C THR A 41 -8.19 -33.65 25.21
N TYR A 42 -8.08 -34.48 24.19
CA TYR A 42 -8.01 -35.91 24.29
C TYR A 42 -6.63 -36.43 23.95
N ARG A 43 -6.28 -37.60 24.44
CA ARG A 43 -5.03 -38.27 24.13
C ARG A 43 -5.20 -39.26 22.96
N TYR A 44 -4.12 -39.52 22.30
CA TYR A 44 -4.03 -40.58 21.31
C TYR A 44 -2.75 -41.41 21.51
N THR A 45 -2.66 -42.56 20.88
CA THR A 45 -1.57 -43.53 21.10
C THR A 45 -0.90 -43.90 19.77
N ASN A 46 0.12 -44.74 19.81
CA ASN A 46 0.72 -45.31 18.60
C ASN A 46 -0.25 -46.18 17.80
N GLY A 47 -1.34 -46.63 18.41
CA GLY A 47 -2.38 -47.39 17.74
C GLY A 47 -3.46 -46.54 17.05
N THR A 48 -3.42 -45.20 17.23
CA THR A 48 -4.38 -44.28 16.62
C THR A 48 -4.14 -44.20 15.12
N SER A 49 -5.24 -44.32 14.36
CA SER A 49 -5.21 -44.19 12.90
C SER A 49 -5.35 -42.72 12.50
N PHE A 50 -4.44 -42.20 11.69
CA PHE A 50 -4.54 -40.88 11.06
C PHE A 50 -4.86 -41.03 9.60
N LEU A 51 -5.94 -40.43 9.15
CA LEU A 51 -6.46 -40.63 7.78
C LEU A 51 -6.76 -39.31 7.08
N SER A 52 -6.44 -39.27 5.80
CA SER A 52 -6.88 -38.18 4.92
C SER A 52 -8.40 -38.27 4.67
N ARG A 53 -8.96 -37.26 4.00
CA ARG A 53 -10.36 -37.25 3.53
C ARG A 53 -10.71 -38.52 2.73
N ASN A 54 -9.78 -39.04 1.96
CA ASN A 54 -9.95 -40.24 1.09
C ASN A 54 -9.47 -41.53 1.77
N LYS A 55 -9.28 -41.53 3.10
CA LYS A 55 -8.82 -42.68 3.90
C LYS A 55 -7.38 -43.17 3.61
N SER A 56 -6.54 -42.33 2.94
CA SER A 56 -5.12 -42.60 2.88
C SER A 56 -4.49 -42.35 4.25
N VAL A 57 -3.51 -43.19 4.61
CA VAL A 57 -2.81 -43.07 5.89
C VAL A 57 -1.97 -41.78 5.91
N LEU A 58 -2.06 -41.04 7.00
CA LEU A 58 -1.30 -39.84 7.31
C LEU A 58 -0.39 -40.10 8.53
N SER A 59 0.63 -39.25 8.71
CA SER A 59 1.32 -39.11 9.98
C SER A 59 0.56 -38.17 10.91
N SER A 60 0.84 -38.22 12.22
CA SER A 60 0.21 -37.33 13.19
C SER A 60 0.45 -35.85 12.88
N GLU A 61 1.63 -35.49 12.40
CA GLU A 61 2.04 -34.11 12.06
C GLU A 61 1.26 -33.54 10.85
N GLN A 62 0.62 -34.41 10.06
CA GLN A 62 -0.19 -33.97 8.91
C GLN A 62 -1.60 -33.50 9.29
N ILE A 63 -2.02 -33.73 10.53
CA ILE A 63 -3.21 -33.10 11.09
C ILE A 63 -2.81 -31.75 11.67
N ARG A 64 -3.32 -30.69 11.07
CA ARG A 64 -2.88 -29.30 11.34
C ARG A 64 -3.89 -28.55 12.18
N LYS A 65 -3.40 -27.53 12.86
CA LYS A 65 -4.28 -26.56 13.52
C LYS A 65 -5.27 -25.96 12.50
N GLY A 66 -6.54 -25.84 12.89
CA GLY A 66 -7.63 -25.37 12.05
C GLY A 66 -8.26 -26.42 11.14
N ASP A 67 -7.74 -27.65 11.06
CA ASP A 67 -8.37 -28.73 10.29
C ASP A 67 -9.69 -29.15 10.93
N VAL A 68 -10.67 -29.48 10.08
CA VAL A 68 -11.92 -30.09 10.48
C VAL A 68 -11.76 -31.62 10.33
N VAL A 69 -11.84 -32.31 11.43
CA VAL A 69 -11.61 -33.77 11.48
C VAL A 69 -12.74 -34.50 12.17
N ASP A 70 -12.96 -35.74 11.79
CA ASP A 70 -13.83 -36.66 12.48
C ASP A 70 -12.95 -37.52 13.41
N ILE A 71 -13.28 -37.57 14.69
CA ILE A 71 -12.58 -38.37 15.69
C ILE A 71 -13.44 -39.52 16.16
N ILE A 72 -12.82 -40.64 16.49
CA ILE A 72 -13.41 -41.77 17.18
C ILE A 72 -12.65 -41.98 18.47
N TYR A 73 -13.36 -42.02 19.60
CA TYR A 73 -12.77 -42.10 20.93
C TYR A 73 -13.62 -42.97 21.87
N ASP A 74 -13.05 -43.39 22.94
CA ASP A 74 -13.70 -44.23 23.97
C ASP A 74 -14.12 -43.43 25.19
N GLY A 75 -14.77 -44.10 26.16
CA GLY A 75 -15.22 -43.49 27.42
C GLY A 75 -14.08 -42.98 28.32
N SER A 76 -12.84 -43.30 28.05
CA SER A 76 -11.65 -42.76 28.74
C SER A 76 -11.03 -41.57 28.02
N HIS A 77 -11.68 -41.07 26.96
CA HIS A 77 -11.23 -39.99 26.11
C HIS A 77 -9.90 -40.33 25.35
N GLU A 78 -9.71 -41.61 25.02
CA GLU A 78 -8.62 -42.03 24.15
C GLU A 78 -9.08 -42.13 22.71
N ILE A 79 -8.40 -41.42 21.80
CA ILE A 79 -8.75 -41.37 20.41
C ILE A 79 -8.15 -42.60 19.68
N SER A 80 -9.01 -43.37 19.01
CA SER A 80 -8.60 -44.50 18.18
C SER A 80 -8.44 -44.14 16.68
N SER A 81 -9.13 -43.08 16.21
CA SER A 81 -9.03 -42.63 14.84
C SER A 81 -9.24 -41.13 14.72
N ILE A 82 -8.42 -40.48 13.89
CA ILE A 82 -8.54 -39.10 13.44
C ILE A 82 -8.55 -39.10 11.92
N GLN A 83 -9.63 -38.63 11.32
CA GLN A 83 -9.77 -38.53 9.86
C GLN A 83 -10.07 -37.08 9.47
N VAL A 84 -9.35 -36.51 8.47
CA VAL A 84 -9.78 -35.25 7.85
C VAL A 84 -11.20 -35.46 7.36
N SER A 85 -12.17 -34.67 7.80
CA SER A 85 -13.58 -34.95 7.64
C SER A 85 -13.98 -35.14 6.18
N PRO A 86 -14.53 -36.31 5.79
CA PRO A 86 -15.01 -36.57 4.43
C PRO A 86 -16.41 -36.00 4.19
N SER A 87 -17.03 -35.39 5.20
CA SER A 87 -18.39 -34.86 5.10
C SER A 87 -18.49 -33.85 3.96
N LYS A 88 -19.60 -33.94 3.20
CA LYS A 88 -19.94 -32.97 2.15
C LYS A 88 -20.34 -31.61 2.71
N ASP A 89 -20.72 -31.59 3.99
CA ASP A 89 -21.08 -30.36 4.69
C ASP A 89 -19.84 -29.55 5.12
N VAL A 90 -18.63 -30.15 5.09
CA VAL A 90 -17.36 -29.48 5.37
C VAL A 90 -16.79 -28.90 4.08
N TRP A 91 -16.52 -27.63 4.12
CA TRP A 91 -15.93 -26.87 2.99
C TRP A 91 -14.69 -26.06 3.40
N GLU A 92 -13.89 -25.71 2.44
CA GLU A 92 -12.68 -24.89 2.60
C GLU A 92 -12.59 -23.84 1.49
N ASN A 93 -12.30 -22.60 1.87
CA ASN A 93 -11.89 -21.52 1.00
C ASN A 93 -10.47 -21.12 1.36
N SER A 94 -9.52 -21.35 0.48
CA SER A 94 -8.12 -20.96 0.65
C SER A 94 -7.83 -19.63 -0.06
N LYS A 95 -6.76 -18.95 0.37
CA LYS A 95 -6.29 -17.67 -0.19
C LYS A 95 -7.38 -16.57 -0.19
N VAL A 96 -8.18 -16.54 0.85
CA VAL A 96 -9.21 -15.50 1.02
C VAL A 96 -8.52 -14.19 1.40
N THR A 97 -8.61 -13.19 0.52
CA THR A 97 -8.05 -11.84 0.70
C THR A 97 -9.14 -10.75 0.71
N THR A 98 -10.39 -11.14 0.46
CA THR A 98 -11.52 -10.22 0.46
C THR A 98 -12.60 -10.77 1.38
N PHE A 99 -12.71 -10.16 2.55
CA PHE A 99 -13.69 -10.53 3.56
C PHE A 99 -14.12 -9.30 4.36
N ALA A 100 -15.25 -9.39 5.02
CA ALA A 100 -15.73 -8.37 5.95
C ALA A 100 -16.39 -9.06 7.16
N ILE A 101 -16.03 -8.64 8.36
CA ILE A 101 -16.55 -9.18 9.62
C ILE A 101 -17.61 -8.23 10.13
N ASN A 102 -18.76 -8.80 10.53
CA ASN A 102 -19.78 -8.13 11.32
C ASN A 102 -19.94 -8.91 12.63
N ASP A 103 -19.17 -8.52 13.62
CA ASP A 103 -19.10 -9.18 14.91
C ASP A 103 -20.45 -9.07 15.68
N ASN A 104 -21.16 -7.96 15.52
CA ASN A 104 -22.47 -7.79 16.16
C ASN A 104 -23.50 -8.86 15.73
N ASP A 105 -23.40 -9.35 14.51
CA ASP A 105 -24.30 -10.36 13.95
C ASP A 105 -23.67 -11.77 13.95
N GLY A 106 -22.43 -11.92 14.41
CA GLY A 106 -21.68 -13.16 14.31
C GLY A 106 -21.55 -13.62 12.86
N ALA A 107 -21.23 -12.69 11.95
CA ALA A 107 -21.23 -12.94 10.51
C ALA A 107 -19.93 -12.52 9.84
N ILE A 108 -19.52 -13.28 8.85
CA ILE A 108 -18.39 -12.95 7.95
C ILE A 108 -18.84 -13.07 6.51
N LYS A 109 -18.60 -12.03 5.72
CA LYS A 109 -18.78 -12.03 4.29
C LYS A 109 -17.48 -12.42 3.61
N ILE A 110 -17.50 -13.42 2.75
CA ILE A 110 -16.37 -13.87 1.93
C ILE A 110 -16.78 -13.74 0.47
N GLY A 111 -16.15 -12.85 -0.26
CA GLY A 111 -16.59 -12.49 -1.61
C GLY A 111 -18.04 -11.96 -1.59
N GLN A 112 -18.97 -12.70 -2.19
CA GLN A 112 -20.39 -12.31 -2.21
C GLN A 112 -21.26 -13.13 -1.24
N THR A 113 -20.67 -14.11 -0.56
CA THR A 113 -21.42 -15.03 0.32
C THR A 113 -21.29 -14.63 1.77
N MET A 114 -22.42 -14.64 2.49
CA MET A 114 -22.48 -14.42 3.93
C MET A 114 -22.49 -15.77 4.64
N TYR A 115 -21.60 -15.90 5.63
CA TYR A 115 -21.51 -17.03 6.54
C TYR A 115 -21.68 -16.55 7.97
N TYR A 116 -22.01 -17.46 8.87
CA TYR A 116 -22.19 -17.17 10.29
C TYR A 116 -21.12 -17.90 11.10
N TYR A 117 -20.82 -17.43 12.29
CA TYR A 117 -19.96 -18.08 13.26
C TYR A 117 -20.54 -17.94 14.66
N THR A 118 -20.04 -18.74 15.58
CA THR A 118 -20.41 -18.72 17.00
C THR A 118 -19.16 -18.49 17.84
N ASP A 119 -19.31 -18.30 19.16
CA ASP A 119 -18.20 -18.17 20.11
C ASP A 119 -17.24 -19.37 20.11
N GLY A 120 -17.68 -20.51 19.52
CA GLY A 120 -16.84 -21.69 19.31
C GLY A 120 -15.92 -21.64 18.10
N ILE A 121 -15.91 -20.55 17.31
CA ILE A 121 -14.99 -20.41 16.17
C ILE A 121 -13.54 -20.48 16.63
N VAL A 122 -12.70 -21.15 15.85
CA VAL A 122 -11.25 -21.21 16.08
C VAL A 122 -10.57 -20.29 15.06
N VAL A 123 -9.92 -19.23 15.54
CA VAL A 123 -9.17 -18.30 14.70
C VAL A 123 -7.71 -18.38 15.10
N LEU A 124 -6.85 -18.75 14.16
CA LEU A 124 -5.43 -19.01 14.39
C LEU A 124 -4.55 -18.07 13.54
N SER A 125 -3.57 -17.48 14.20
CA SER A 125 -2.51 -16.69 13.54
C SER A 125 -1.14 -17.17 14.00
N GLY A 126 -0.44 -17.91 13.13
CA GLY A 126 0.75 -18.64 13.53
C GLY A 126 0.40 -19.72 14.54
N ASP A 127 1.06 -19.67 15.71
CA ASP A 127 0.85 -20.63 16.79
C ASP A 127 -0.21 -20.17 17.82
N GLU A 128 -0.74 -18.96 17.66
CA GLU A 128 -1.65 -18.34 18.62
C GLU A 128 -3.11 -18.40 18.15
N GLU A 129 -4.02 -18.60 19.09
CA GLU A 129 -5.45 -18.39 18.86
C GLU A 129 -5.78 -16.94 19.19
N ILE A 130 -6.35 -16.23 18.21
CA ILE A 130 -6.66 -14.81 18.29
C ILE A 130 -8.16 -14.55 18.23
N ASP A 131 -8.59 -13.35 18.59
CA ASP A 131 -9.97 -12.93 18.38
C ASP A 131 -10.21 -12.63 16.90
N ILE A 132 -11.42 -12.91 16.39
CA ILE A 132 -11.78 -12.67 14.99
C ILE A 132 -11.67 -11.18 14.61
N THR A 133 -11.85 -10.28 15.57
CA THR A 133 -11.75 -8.83 15.39
C THR A 133 -10.30 -8.34 15.18
N GLU A 134 -9.32 -9.18 15.49
CA GLU A 134 -7.91 -8.87 15.22
C GLU A 134 -7.52 -9.08 13.75
N LEU A 135 -8.38 -9.71 12.95
CA LEU A 135 -8.14 -9.92 11.53
C LEU A 135 -8.21 -8.61 10.74
N ASN A 136 -7.23 -8.38 9.89
CA ASN A 136 -7.20 -7.22 8.99
C ASN A 136 -7.73 -7.60 7.60
N ASN A 137 -8.90 -7.08 7.24
CA ASN A 137 -9.62 -7.42 6.02
C ASN A 137 -8.96 -6.92 4.72
N THR A 138 -7.90 -6.13 4.81
CA THR A 138 -7.14 -5.60 3.67
C THR A 138 -5.74 -6.18 3.55
N MET A 139 -5.19 -6.73 4.64
CA MET A 139 -3.81 -7.18 4.70
C MET A 139 -3.66 -8.68 4.91
N ASP A 140 -4.65 -9.33 5.55
CA ASP A 140 -4.55 -10.74 5.86
C ASP A 140 -5.03 -11.62 4.72
N GLN A 141 -4.36 -12.75 4.56
CA GLN A 141 -4.77 -13.85 3.68
C GLN A 141 -5.16 -15.05 4.54
N LEU A 142 -6.37 -15.55 4.33
CA LEU A 142 -6.98 -16.55 5.19
C LEU A 142 -7.20 -17.87 4.46
N VAL A 143 -7.17 -18.97 5.24
CA VAL A 143 -7.82 -20.24 4.94
C VAL A 143 -9.03 -20.34 5.87
N VAL A 144 -10.23 -20.39 5.28
CA VAL A 144 -11.50 -20.44 6.03
C VAL A 144 -12.14 -21.79 5.82
N ARG A 145 -12.50 -22.46 6.90
CA ARG A 145 -13.21 -23.74 6.88
C ARG A 145 -14.56 -23.61 7.57
N GLY A 146 -15.51 -24.27 6.99
CA GLY A 146 -16.85 -24.25 7.51
C GLY A 146 -17.55 -25.60 7.53
N TYR A 147 -18.63 -25.65 8.25
CA TYR A 147 -19.58 -26.74 8.31
C TYR A 147 -20.99 -26.22 7.99
N LYS A 148 -21.62 -26.73 6.92
CA LYS A 148 -22.87 -26.16 6.37
C LYS A 148 -22.72 -24.68 6.07
N ASN A 149 -23.56 -23.82 6.64
CA ASN A 149 -23.52 -22.37 6.45
C ASN A 149 -22.74 -21.64 7.58
N GLN A 150 -21.94 -22.37 8.34
CA GLN A 150 -21.23 -21.84 9.49
C GLN A 150 -19.73 -21.92 9.29
N VAL A 151 -19.01 -20.83 9.56
CA VAL A 151 -17.55 -20.85 9.66
C VAL A 151 -17.18 -21.40 11.02
N VAL A 152 -16.30 -22.37 11.03
CA VAL A 152 -15.84 -23.04 12.27
C VAL A 152 -14.34 -22.85 12.51
N SER A 153 -13.58 -22.53 11.47
CA SER A 153 -12.13 -22.32 11.57
C SER A 153 -11.65 -21.25 10.58
N ILE A 154 -10.79 -20.38 11.04
CA ILE A 154 -10.03 -19.43 10.24
C ILE A 154 -8.56 -19.58 10.60
N VAL A 155 -7.71 -19.75 9.60
CA VAL A 155 -6.25 -19.77 9.76
C VAL A 155 -5.66 -18.63 8.93
N VAL A 156 -4.93 -17.74 9.57
CA VAL A 156 -4.21 -16.67 8.90
C VAL A 156 -2.98 -17.25 8.22
N GLU A 157 -3.04 -17.40 6.89
CA GLU A 157 -1.96 -17.93 6.06
C GLU A 157 -0.84 -16.90 5.92
N LYS A 158 -1.22 -15.64 5.64
CA LYS A 158 -0.34 -14.47 5.73
C LYS A 158 -1.01 -13.43 6.61
N GLY A 159 -0.33 -13.02 7.65
CA GLY A 159 -0.80 -12.02 8.58
C GLY A 159 -0.23 -10.64 8.28
N HIS A 160 -0.57 -9.69 9.09
CA HIS A 160 -0.03 -8.33 9.02
C HIS A 160 0.85 -8.02 10.24
N GLY A 161 1.76 -7.10 10.04
CA GLY A 161 2.45 -6.34 11.07
C GLY A 161 2.19 -4.86 10.88
N TYR A 162 2.96 -4.03 11.54
CA TYR A 162 2.79 -2.59 11.53
C TYR A 162 4.08 -1.90 11.12
N VAL A 163 3.95 -0.82 10.38
CA VAL A 163 5.08 0.06 10.01
C VAL A 163 4.81 1.44 10.57
N SER A 164 5.77 1.97 11.31
CA SER A 164 5.80 3.35 11.78
C SER A 164 7.05 4.07 11.27
N LEU A 165 6.99 5.40 11.22
CA LEU A 165 8.07 6.24 10.73
C LEU A 165 8.62 7.07 11.87
N THR A 166 9.94 7.32 11.84
CA THR A 166 10.61 8.26 12.72
C THR A 166 11.58 9.14 11.92
N GLY A 167 11.87 10.34 12.40
CA GLY A 167 12.71 11.29 11.65
C GLY A 167 12.08 11.75 10.32
N ASP A 168 10.78 11.59 10.18
CA ASP A 168 10.01 11.72 8.94
C ASP A 168 9.45 13.12 8.67
N SER A 169 9.86 14.14 9.43
CA SER A 169 9.34 15.52 9.33
C SER A 169 9.43 16.12 7.92
N LEU A 170 10.42 15.73 7.13
CA LEU A 170 10.58 16.15 5.74
C LEU A 170 9.55 15.51 4.79
N PHE A 171 8.98 14.40 5.20
CA PHE A 171 8.08 13.58 4.39
C PHE A 171 6.61 13.74 4.77
N ILE A 172 6.28 14.43 5.87
CA ILE A 172 4.89 14.67 6.29
C ILE A 172 4.14 15.39 5.17
N GLY A 173 2.96 14.87 4.82
CA GLY A 173 2.15 15.36 3.72
C GLY A 173 2.51 14.79 2.34
N GLY A 174 3.64 14.11 2.22
CA GLY A 174 4.07 13.37 1.05
C GLY A 174 3.43 11.99 0.94
N LEU A 175 4.04 11.12 0.17
CA LEU A 175 3.55 9.77 -0.12
C LEU A 175 4.52 8.72 0.42
N ILE A 176 3.98 7.68 1.03
CA ILE A 176 4.68 6.44 1.36
C ILE A 176 4.16 5.31 0.47
N ASN A 177 5.08 4.54 -0.11
CA ASN A 177 4.81 3.29 -0.80
C ASN A 177 5.52 2.14 -0.07
N VAL A 178 4.81 1.05 0.18
CA VAL A 178 5.41 -0.18 0.70
C VAL A 178 5.23 -1.27 -0.36
N GLY A 179 6.24 -1.45 -1.20
CA GLY A 179 6.18 -2.35 -2.34
C GLY A 179 4.93 -2.10 -3.19
N ASN A 180 4.23 -3.20 -3.54
CA ASN A 180 2.97 -3.14 -4.29
C ASN A 180 1.72 -3.35 -3.40
N VAL A 181 1.87 -3.28 -2.07
CA VAL A 181 0.81 -3.64 -1.12
C VAL A 181 0.12 -2.44 -0.50
N LEU A 182 0.84 -1.33 -0.33
CA LEU A 182 0.29 -0.16 0.32
C LEU A 182 0.86 1.13 -0.26
N ALA A 183 -0.02 2.13 -0.47
CA ALA A 183 0.37 3.51 -0.66
C ALA A 183 -0.56 4.43 0.10
N ARG A 184 0.01 5.38 0.82
CA ARG A 184 -0.71 6.31 1.68
C ARG A 184 -0.03 7.67 1.70
N ARG A 185 -0.80 8.71 2.03
CA ARG A 185 -0.24 10.00 2.43
C ARG A 185 0.41 9.85 3.80
N ILE A 186 1.57 10.47 3.99
CA ILE A 186 2.28 10.46 5.27
C ILE A 186 1.61 11.47 6.20
N GLU A 187 1.13 10.99 7.32
CA GLU A 187 0.57 11.77 8.42
C GLU A 187 1.48 11.63 9.64
N PRO A 188 1.51 12.61 10.55
CA PRO A 188 2.26 12.48 11.80
C PRO A 188 1.82 11.25 12.60
N ASP A 189 2.78 10.56 13.22
CA ASP A 189 2.56 9.44 14.14
C ASP A 189 1.71 8.28 13.54
N MET A 190 1.78 8.10 12.21
CA MET A 190 1.02 7.05 11.54
C MET A 190 1.52 5.65 11.88
N LEU A 191 0.59 4.72 12.06
CA LEU A 191 0.85 3.30 12.19
C LEU A 191 0.12 2.56 11.06
N LEU A 192 0.90 1.96 10.17
CA LEU A 192 0.37 1.34 8.94
C LEU A 192 0.33 -0.18 9.09
N PRO A 193 -0.83 -0.83 9.01
CA PRO A 193 -0.88 -2.27 8.84
C PRO A 193 -0.34 -2.63 7.44
N VAL A 194 0.55 -3.61 7.39
CA VAL A 194 1.18 -4.12 6.16
C VAL A 194 1.28 -5.63 6.26
N THR A 195 0.95 -6.35 5.20
CA THR A 195 1.12 -7.81 5.15
C THR A 195 2.57 -8.18 5.44
N GLU A 196 2.78 -9.26 6.20
CA GLU A 196 4.13 -9.76 6.50
C GLU A 196 4.93 -10.06 5.23
N GLY A 197 6.22 -9.71 5.22
CA GLY A 197 7.10 -9.90 4.08
C GLY A 197 8.27 -8.93 4.03
N GLU A 198 9.06 -9.05 2.97
CA GLU A 198 10.16 -8.13 2.68
C GLU A 198 9.73 -7.12 1.62
N TYR A 199 9.97 -5.84 1.87
CA TYR A 199 9.53 -4.75 1.00
C TYR A 199 10.63 -3.71 0.78
N LEU A 200 10.56 -3.04 -0.36
CA LEU A 200 11.15 -1.73 -0.54
C LEU A 200 10.09 -0.70 -0.11
N LEU A 201 10.40 0.08 0.91
CA LEU A 201 9.60 1.20 1.36
C LEU A 201 10.18 2.46 0.74
N GLU A 202 9.35 3.23 0.07
CA GLU A 202 9.71 4.50 -0.56
C GLU A 202 8.89 5.61 0.06
N VAL A 203 9.52 6.76 0.34
CA VAL A 203 8.87 7.99 0.79
C VAL A 203 9.26 9.14 -0.13
N VAL A 204 8.28 9.96 -0.50
CA VAL A 204 8.48 11.10 -1.41
C VAL A 204 7.67 12.30 -0.91
N ASN A 205 8.30 13.46 -0.83
CA ASN A 205 7.63 14.73 -0.62
C ASN A 205 8.38 15.85 -1.35
N GLY A 206 7.83 16.29 -2.49
CA GLY A 206 8.53 17.25 -3.36
C GLY A 206 9.88 16.70 -3.82
N ASP A 207 10.94 17.41 -3.48
CA ASP A 207 12.31 17.03 -3.85
C ASP A 207 12.95 16.03 -2.87
N TYR A 208 12.29 15.74 -1.75
CA TYR A 208 12.76 14.75 -0.79
C TYR A 208 12.29 13.36 -1.20
N LYS A 209 13.24 12.45 -1.36
CA LYS A 209 12.99 11.04 -1.64
C LYS A 209 13.94 10.18 -0.81
N SER A 210 13.41 9.10 -0.26
CA SER A 210 14.24 8.07 0.39
C SER A 210 13.63 6.69 0.20
N GLU A 211 14.49 5.68 0.19
CA GLU A 211 14.12 4.27 0.04
C GLU A 211 14.79 3.46 1.13
N LYS A 212 14.04 2.56 1.75
CA LYS A 212 14.58 1.64 2.76
C LYS A 212 14.04 0.23 2.54
N LYS A 213 14.91 -0.77 2.63
CA LYS A 213 14.46 -2.18 2.67
C LYS A 213 13.99 -2.48 4.08
N ILE A 214 12.81 -3.04 4.18
CA ILE A 214 12.19 -3.41 5.46
C ILE A 214 11.70 -4.85 5.44
N THR A 215 11.66 -5.46 6.62
CA THR A 215 10.99 -6.73 6.86
C THR A 215 9.84 -6.48 7.82
N VAL A 216 8.64 -6.83 7.39
CA VAL A 216 7.43 -6.76 8.23
C VAL A 216 7.17 -8.15 8.78
N GLU A 217 7.15 -8.28 10.10
CA GLU A 217 6.83 -9.52 10.80
C GLU A 217 5.41 -9.45 11.36
N ARG A 218 4.73 -10.59 11.35
CA ARG A 218 3.36 -10.72 11.86
C ARG A 218 3.24 -10.23 13.31
N GLY A 219 2.25 -9.37 13.56
CA GLY A 219 1.94 -8.84 14.89
C GLY A 219 3.00 -7.91 15.47
N LYS A 220 4.07 -7.57 14.73
CA LYS A 220 5.14 -6.71 15.21
C LYS A 220 5.15 -5.36 14.52
N GLU A 221 5.71 -4.37 15.22
CA GLU A 221 5.98 -3.06 14.67
C GLU A 221 7.39 -3.01 14.08
N THR A 222 7.49 -2.52 12.85
CA THR A 222 8.75 -2.19 12.18
C THR A 222 8.87 -0.67 12.13
N VAL A 223 9.79 -0.12 12.93
CA VAL A 223 10.08 1.33 12.96
C VAL A 223 11.10 1.66 11.87
N VAL A 224 10.75 2.59 10.98
CA VAL A 224 11.63 3.02 9.89
C VAL A 224 12.09 4.44 10.15
N ASP A 225 13.41 4.60 10.38
CA ASP A 225 14.02 5.88 10.70
C ASP A 225 14.53 6.61 9.46
N PHE A 226 14.11 7.87 9.28
CA PHE A 226 14.52 8.79 8.21
C PHE A 226 15.35 9.98 8.70
N SER A 227 15.84 9.96 9.93
CA SER A 227 16.68 11.03 10.50
C SER A 227 18.03 11.20 9.77
N ASP A 228 18.44 10.18 9.00
CA ASP A 228 19.63 10.21 8.15
C ASP A 228 19.45 10.98 6.84
N VAL A 229 18.21 11.34 6.47
CA VAL A 229 17.93 12.10 5.24
C VAL A 229 18.28 13.57 5.48
N PRO A 230 19.25 14.13 4.70
CA PRO A 230 19.67 15.50 4.93
C PRO A 230 18.56 16.48 4.57
N ALA A 231 18.30 17.43 5.45
CA ALA A 231 17.35 18.52 5.22
C ALA A 231 17.79 19.45 4.05
N ASN A 232 19.05 19.38 3.67
CA ASN A 232 19.63 20.20 2.59
C ASN A 232 19.71 19.42 1.28
N VAL A 233 18.58 18.95 0.76
CA VAL A 233 18.50 18.58 -0.66
C VAL A 233 18.74 19.86 -1.44
N THR A 234 19.68 19.83 -2.39
CA THR A 234 19.89 20.94 -3.30
C THR A 234 18.58 21.14 -4.08
N GLN A 235 17.73 22.02 -3.56
CA GLN A 235 16.48 22.33 -4.23
C GLN A 235 16.79 22.99 -5.56
N THR A 236 16.05 22.64 -6.57
CA THR A 236 16.16 23.23 -7.91
C THR A 236 14.83 23.85 -8.29
N GLY A 237 14.90 24.96 -9.02
CA GLY A 237 13.75 25.56 -9.68
C GLY A 237 13.84 25.38 -11.18
N ASN A 238 12.70 25.17 -11.81
CA ASN A 238 12.52 25.15 -13.26
C ASN A 238 12.10 26.54 -13.71
N ILE A 239 12.97 27.22 -14.48
CA ILE A 239 12.80 28.61 -14.86
C ILE A 239 12.52 28.72 -16.34
N ARG A 240 11.45 29.40 -16.68
CA ARG A 240 11.14 29.81 -18.04
C ARG A 240 11.52 31.27 -18.24
N PHE A 241 12.40 31.55 -19.20
CA PHE A 241 12.76 32.88 -19.62
C PHE A 241 11.93 33.29 -20.85
N MET A 242 11.27 34.44 -20.74
CA MET A 242 10.51 35.06 -21.81
C MET A 242 11.22 36.36 -22.18
N ILE A 243 11.94 36.36 -23.33
CA ILE A 243 12.70 37.51 -23.80
C ILE A 243 11.97 38.09 -25.02
N ASP A 244 11.68 39.38 -25.00
CA ASP A 244 10.88 40.05 -26.04
C ASP A 244 11.64 40.33 -27.36
N VAL A 245 12.95 39.99 -27.42
CA VAL A 245 13.82 40.16 -28.60
C VAL A 245 14.22 38.82 -29.13
N GLN A 246 13.94 38.59 -30.41
CA GLN A 246 14.35 37.37 -31.09
C GLN A 246 15.88 37.38 -31.38
N GLY A 247 16.53 36.24 -31.16
CA GLY A 247 17.96 36.09 -31.38
C GLY A 247 18.85 36.60 -30.24
N ALA A 248 18.23 36.90 -29.07
CA ALA A 248 18.99 37.23 -27.88
C ALA A 248 19.81 36.03 -27.39
N SER A 249 20.91 36.30 -26.67
CA SER A 249 21.73 35.31 -26.00
C SER A 249 21.56 35.43 -24.48
N LEU A 250 21.19 34.34 -23.82
CA LEU A 250 21.02 34.28 -22.36
C LEU A 250 22.26 33.66 -21.71
N TYR A 251 22.77 34.33 -20.70
CA TYR A 251 23.84 33.83 -19.83
C TYR A 251 23.38 33.85 -18.40
N ILE A 252 23.59 32.73 -17.68
CA ILE A 252 23.31 32.59 -16.25
C ILE A 252 24.63 32.18 -15.59
N ASP A 253 25.06 32.96 -14.58
CA ASP A 253 26.35 32.78 -13.89
C ASP A 253 27.54 32.66 -14.86
N GLY A 254 27.46 33.37 -15.97
CA GLY A 254 28.50 33.39 -17.02
C GLY A 254 28.47 32.24 -18.02
N MET A 255 27.54 31.29 -17.88
CA MET A 255 27.34 30.21 -18.85
C MET A 255 26.16 30.51 -19.77
N ALA A 256 26.30 30.15 -21.06
CA ALA A 256 25.25 30.33 -22.07
C ALA A 256 24.16 29.24 -21.90
N TYR A 257 22.91 29.65 -22.01
CA TYR A 257 21.75 28.76 -21.96
C TYR A 257 20.80 28.99 -23.12
N ASP A 258 20.17 27.90 -23.56
CA ASP A 258 19.06 27.95 -24.50
C ASP A 258 17.76 28.25 -23.75
N TYR A 259 17.24 29.47 -23.92
CA TYR A 259 16.00 29.90 -23.26
C TYR A 259 14.71 29.50 -23.99
N SER A 260 14.84 28.79 -25.12
CA SER A 260 13.68 28.20 -25.80
C SER A 260 13.07 27.05 -24.98
N SER A 261 13.85 26.47 -24.07
CA SER A 261 13.46 25.40 -23.14
C SER A 261 13.45 25.88 -21.69
N ILE A 262 12.88 25.06 -20.79
CA ILE A 262 12.92 25.30 -19.35
C ILE A 262 14.35 25.03 -18.86
N ILE A 263 14.87 25.93 -18.04
CA ILE A 263 16.22 25.85 -17.46
C ILE A 263 16.07 25.46 -15.99
N THR A 264 16.72 24.38 -15.60
CA THR A 264 16.76 23.95 -14.18
C THR A 264 17.98 24.59 -13.50
N LEU A 265 17.74 25.41 -12.50
CA LEU A 265 18.78 26.06 -11.67
C LEU A 265 18.65 25.60 -10.22
N LYS A 266 19.75 25.64 -9.49
CA LYS A 266 19.75 25.45 -8.03
C LYS A 266 19.01 26.60 -7.35
N ASN A 267 18.40 26.32 -6.18
CA ASN A 267 17.84 27.41 -5.38
C ASN A 267 18.93 28.37 -4.92
N GLY A 268 18.58 29.65 -4.92
CA GLY A 268 19.47 30.75 -4.57
C GLY A 268 19.60 31.81 -5.64
N LYS A 269 20.60 32.67 -5.49
CA LYS A 269 20.80 33.81 -6.36
C LYS A 269 21.65 33.47 -7.58
N HIS A 270 21.14 33.83 -8.75
CA HIS A 270 21.81 33.64 -10.04
C HIS A 270 21.93 34.96 -10.79
N ASN A 271 23.11 35.23 -11.39
CA ASN A 271 23.32 36.39 -12.23
C ASN A 271 22.84 36.12 -13.65
N VAL A 272 21.87 36.87 -14.11
CA VAL A 272 21.30 36.76 -15.46
C VAL A 272 21.81 37.92 -16.29
N VAL A 273 22.35 37.61 -17.45
CA VAL A 273 22.77 38.57 -18.48
C VAL A 273 22.11 38.18 -19.79
N VAL A 274 21.46 39.15 -20.46
CA VAL A 274 20.93 38.93 -21.78
C VAL A 274 21.56 39.96 -22.72
N HIS A 275 22.09 39.45 -23.85
CA HIS A 275 22.68 40.24 -24.91
C HIS A 275 21.88 40.09 -26.21
N ALA A 276 21.58 41.20 -26.86
CA ALA A 276 20.97 41.21 -28.19
C ALA A 276 21.56 42.38 -29.02
N GLU A 277 21.78 42.14 -30.32
CA GLU A 277 22.34 43.16 -31.21
C GLU A 277 21.38 44.36 -31.36
N GLY A 278 21.90 45.58 -31.12
CA GLY A 278 21.10 46.81 -31.13
C GLY A 278 20.30 47.10 -29.89
N TYR A 279 20.54 46.35 -28.80
CA TYR A 279 19.94 46.54 -27.49
C TYR A 279 21.01 46.69 -26.42
N SER A 280 20.66 47.40 -25.34
CA SER A 280 21.50 47.43 -24.13
C SER A 280 21.47 46.10 -23.41
N ASP A 281 22.65 45.67 -22.90
CA ASP A 281 22.71 44.42 -22.10
C ASP A 281 21.75 44.51 -20.90
N TYR A 282 20.91 43.48 -20.76
CA TYR A 282 20.14 43.30 -19.56
C TYR A 282 20.96 42.54 -18.52
N LYS A 283 21.03 43.06 -17.27
CA LYS A 283 21.80 42.43 -16.20
C LYS A 283 20.97 42.45 -14.92
N GLN A 284 20.71 41.29 -14.34
CA GLN A 284 19.99 41.19 -13.08
C GLN A 284 20.35 39.94 -12.30
N VAL A 285 20.16 40.03 -10.98
CA VAL A 285 20.18 38.88 -10.09
C VAL A 285 18.74 38.40 -9.88
N ILE A 286 18.49 37.16 -10.23
CA ILE A 286 17.24 36.47 -9.87
C ILE A 286 17.47 35.62 -8.63
N ASP A 287 16.45 35.44 -7.79
CA ASP A 287 16.47 34.52 -6.66
C ASP A 287 15.52 33.36 -6.93
N VAL A 288 16.08 32.15 -7.06
CA VAL A 288 15.31 30.93 -7.30
C VAL A 288 14.86 30.37 -5.96
N GLU A 289 13.66 30.67 -5.56
CA GLU A 289 13.05 30.22 -4.30
C GLU A 289 11.89 29.23 -4.52
N SER A 290 11.44 29.07 -5.75
CA SER A 290 10.27 28.25 -6.10
C SER A 290 10.61 27.21 -7.14
N ARG A 291 9.90 26.09 -7.09
CA ARG A 291 10.07 24.97 -8.02
C ARG A 291 9.81 25.36 -9.49
N TYR A 292 8.95 26.37 -9.70
CA TYR A 292 8.66 26.90 -11.05
C TYR A 292 8.66 28.43 -10.98
N MET A 293 9.35 29.06 -11.93
CA MET A 293 9.43 30.51 -12.05
C MET A 293 9.47 30.93 -13.51
N THR A 294 8.74 32.00 -13.84
CA THR A 294 8.85 32.66 -15.14
C THR A 294 9.55 34.01 -14.97
N VAL A 295 10.57 34.26 -15.76
CA VAL A 295 11.32 35.51 -15.81
C VAL A 295 11.02 36.19 -17.13
N ASN A 296 10.29 37.31 -17.08
CA ASN A 296 10.00 38.13 -18.25
C ASN A 296 11.08 39.20 -18.38
N ILE A 297 11.72 39.27 -19.54
CA ILE A 297 12.82 40.23 -19.83
C ILE A 297 12.43 41.07 -21.04
N SER A 298 12.35 42.39 -20.82
CA SER A 298 12.15 43.36 -21.87
C SER A 298 13.45 44.12 -22.13
N MET A 299 13.93 44.02 -23.36
CA MET A 299 15.18 44.65 -23.76
C MET A 299 14.93 46.08 -24.26
N THR A 300 15.78 47.00 -23.85
CA THR A 300 15.69 48.40 -24.23
C THR A 300 16.61 48.65 -25.44
N LYS A 301 16.08 49.22 -26.53
CA LYS A 301 16.90 49.70 -27.66
C LYS A 301 17.78 50.85 -27.18
N GLY A 302 19.07 50.78 -27.37
CA GLY A 302 19.97 51.81 -26.92
C GLY A 302 21.27 51.83 -27.67
N ASP A 303 21.79 53.02 -27.88
CA ASP A 303 23.16 53.26 -28.26
C ASP A 303 24.05 52.84 -27.08
N ASN A 304 25.16 52.18 -27.32
CA ASN A 304 26.12 51.59 -26.39
C ASN A 304 26.54 52.53 -25.23
N GLU A 305 25.66 52.71 -24.23
CA GLU A 305 26.08 53.22 -22.92
C GLU A 305 25.17 52.67 -21.82
N SER A 306 25.88 52.09 -20.83
CA SER A 306 25.30 51.48 -19.65
C SER A 306 24.40 52.40 -18.83
N THR A 307 23.41 51.76 -18.28
CA THR A 307 22.65 52.00 -17.03
C THR A 307 21.18 52.20 -17.24
N SER A 308 20.43 51.22 -16.88
CA SER A 308 19.39 51.44 -15.86
C SER A 308 18.77 50.10 -15.41
N SER A 309 18.81 49.92 -14.12
CA SER A 309 18.14 48.87 -13.41
C SER A 309 16.63 49.13 -13.38
N GLU A 310 15.89 48.70 -14.38
CA GLU A 310 14.48 48.43 -14.14
C GLU A 310 14.36 47.00 -13.62
N LYS A 311 13.73 46.94 -12.46
CA LYS A 311 13.49 45.67 -11.74
C LYS A 311 12.55 44.81 -12.60
N PRO A 312 12.93 43.59 -13.01
CA PRO A 312 12.00 42.72 -13.70
C PRO A 312 10.81 42.44 -12.80
N THR A 313 9.67 42.38 -13.41
CA THR A 313 8.47 41.93 -12.72
C THR A 313 8.57 40.41 -12.56
N THR A 314 9.18 39.96 -11.47
CA THR A 314 9.05 38.58 -11.04
C THR A 314 7.65 38.42 -10.47
N THR A 315 6.82 37.66 -11.13
CA THR A 315 5.53 37.29 -10.55
C THR A 315 5.79 36.08 -9.64
N LYS A 316 6.00 36.37 -8.36
CA LYS A 316 5.99 35.32 -7.33
C LYS A 316 4.53 34.94 -7.13
N VAL A 317 4.18 33.72 -7.42
CA VAL A 317 2.87 33.17 -7.07
C VAL A 317 3.11 32.22 -5.91
N GLU A 318 2.62 32.60 -4.74
CA GLU A 318 2.56 31.72 -3.57
C GLU A 318 1.53 30.61 -3.85
N GLY A 319 1.97 29.37 -3.71
CA GLY A 319 1.16 28.18 -3.93
C GLY A 319 1.12 27.79 -5.41
N GLU A 320 1.41 26.56 -5.69
CA GLU A 320 1.37 25.84 -6.97
C GLU A 320 1.14 26.74 -8.21
N THR A 321 2.20 27.35 -8.73
CA THR A 321 2.09 28.13 -9.95
C THR A 321 2.18 27.20 -11.12
N TYR A 322 1.03 26.72 -11.52
CA TYR A 322 0.89 26.23 -12.87
C TYR A 322 1.13 27.43 -13.81
N VAL A 323 2.12 27.32 -14.68
CA VAL A 323 2.09 28.12 -15.89
C VAL A 323 0.68 27.87 -16.46
N SER A 324 -0.12 28.91 -16.56
CA SER A 324 -1.45 28.84 -17.17
C SER A 324 -1.28 28.48 -18.65
N SER A 325 -0.93 27.23 -18.93
CA SER A 325 -1.17 26.67 -20.24
C SER A 325 -2.69 26.55 -20.35
N LYS A 326 -3.26 26.96 -21.46
CA LYS A 326 -4.67 26.68 -21.75
C LYS A 326 -4.95 25.17 -21.76
N ASN A 327 -3.89 24.37 -21.79
CA ASN A 327 -3.89 22.93 -22.00
C ASN A 327 -3.88 22.18 -20.67
N LYS A 328 -4.51 21.03 -20.64
CA LYS A 328 -4.74 20.24 -19.44
C LYS A 328 -4.22 18.82 -19.60
N VAL A 329 -3.80 18.27 -18.48
CA VAL A 329 -3.61 16.82 -18.32
C VAL A 329 -4.90 16.25 -17.75
N THR A 330 -5.48 15.26 -18.42
CA THR A 330 -6.61 14.49 -17.93
C THR A 330 -6.15 13.09 -17.59
N VAL A 331 -6.41 12.65 -16.38
CA VAL A 331 -6.09 11.30 -15.91
C VAL A 331 -7.39 10.54 -15.69
N LYS A 332 -7.55 9.44 -16.42
CA LYS A 332 -8.61 8.45 -16.22
C LYS A 332 -8.04 7.23 -15.53
N GLY A 333 -8.85 6.57 -14.70
CA GLY A 333 -8.44 5.40 -13.95
C GLY A 333 -9.62 4.56 -13.51
N PRO A 334 -9.39 3.50 -12.74
CA PRO A 334 -10.46 2.72 -12.13
C PRO A 334 -11.44 3.60 -11.33
N ALA A 335 -12.67 3.13 -11.14
CA ALA A 335 -13.67 3.86 -10.39
C ALA A 335 -13.18 4.19 -8.96
N ASN A 336 -13.35 5.45 -8.56
CA ASN A 336 -12.91 5.99 -7.26
C ASN A 336 -11.39 5.97 -7.02
N ALA A 337 -10.58 5.77 -8.06
CA ALA A 337 -9.12 5.82 -7.91
C ALA A 337 -8.67 7.26 -7.60
N VAL A 338 -7.78 7.39 -6.63
CA VAL A 338 -7.17 8.66 -6.25
C VAL A 338 -5.94 8.93 -7.10
N VAL A 339 -5.82 10.13 -7.62
CA VAL A 339 -4.72 10.54 -8.49
C VAL A 339 -3.79 11.50 -7.76
N TYR A 340 -2.51 11.19 -7.80
CA TYR A 340 -1.43 12.07 -7.39
C TYR A 340 -0.56 12.41 -8.60
N PHE A 341 -0.06 13.63 -8.62
CA PHE A 341 0.89 14.13 -9.61
C PHE A 341 2.10 14.68 -8.87
N ASP A 342 3.26 14.07 -9.07
CA ASP A 342 4.49 14.32 -8.30
C ASP A 342 4.27 14.28 -6.77
N GLY A 343 3.52 13.29 -6.30
CA GLY A 343 3.18 13.14 -4.89
C GLY A 343 2.09 14.08 -4.39
N THR A 344 1.62 15.04 -5.19
CA THR A 344 0.55 15.98 -4.82
C THR A 344 -0.81 15.44 -5.21
N TYR A 345 -1.76 15.40 -4.28
CA TYR A 345 -3.14 14.99 -4.53
C TYR A 345 -3.82 15.91 -5.56
N LYS A 346 -4.41 15.35 -6.61
CA LYS A 346 -5.13 16.07 -7.68
C LYS A 346 -6.62 15.80 -7.71
N GLY A 347 -7.08 14.71 -7.11
CA GLY A 347 -8.50 14.36 -7.07
C GLY A 347 -8.75 12.88 -7.30
N VAL A 348 -10.02 12.56 -7.60
CA VAL A 348 -10.48 11.21 -7.94
C VAL A 348 -10.67 11.11 -9.44
N ALA A 349 -10.16 10.03 -10.06
CA ALA A 349 -10.29 9.81 -11.48
C ALA A 349 -11.77 9.66 -11.92
N PRO A 350 -12.18 10.27 -13.05
CA PRO A 350 -11.36 11.08 -13.95
C PRO A 350 -11.14 12.49 -13.41
N VAL A 351 -9.89 12.97 -13.46
CA VAL A 351 -9.52 14.31 -12.98
C VAL A 351 -8.67 15.03 -14.00
N SER A 352 -8.84 16.35 -14.12
CA SER A 352 -8.07 17.21 -15.00
C SER A 352 -7.41 18.34 -14.22
N PHE A 353 -6.15 18.64 -14.55
CA PHE A 353 -5.37 19.71 -13.96
C PHE A 353 -4.51 20.38 -15.04
N PRO A 354 -3.99 21.62 -14.81
CA PRO A 354 -3.16 22.29 -15.77
C PRO A 354 -1.92 21.48 -16.16
N LEU A 355 -1.58 21.53 -17.46
CA LEU A 355 -0.38 20.88 -17.99
C LEU A 355 0.86 21.60 -17.48
N VAL A 356 1.78 20.84 -16.88
CA VAL A 356 3.13 21.28 -16.51
C VAL A 356 4.13 20.50 -17.37
N THR A 357 5.05 21.17 -17.99
CA THR A 357 6.03 20.53 -18.90
C THR A 357 7.17 19.90 -18.11
N GLY A 358 7.67 18.76 -18.59
CA GLY A 358 8.78 18.04 -17.96
C GLY A 358 8.47 16.57 -17.71
N GLU A 359 9.37 15.91 -17.01
CA GLU A 359 9.19 14.54 -16.55
C GLU A 359 8.46 14.56 -15.20
N HIS A 360 7.36 13.82 -15.11
CA HIS A 360 6.47 13.78 -13.95
C HIS A 360 6.07 12.35 -13.60
N ILE A 361 5.62 12.16 -12.37
CA ILE A 361 5.09 10.87 -11.91
C ILE A 361 3.59 11.01 -11.65
N ILE A 362 2.79 10.24 -12.39
CA ILE A 362 1.36 10.06 -12.09
C ILE A 362 1.22 8.79 -11.26
N SER A 363 0.71 8.92 -10.05
CA SER A 363 0.40 7.77 -9.18
C SER A 363 -1.10 7.64 -9.00
N ILE A 364 -1.59 6.41 -9.20
CA ILE A 364 -3.02 6.08 -9.12
C ILE A 364 -3.22 5.06 -8.00
N LEU A 365 -3.95 5.47 -6.98
CA LEU A 365 -4.33 4.62 -5.85
C LEU A 365 -5.76 4.12 -6.05
N SER A 366 -5.93 2.82 -6.22
CA SER A 366 -7.22 2.14 -6.32
C SER A 366 -7.34 1.11 -5.20
N GLY A 367 -8.21 1.36 -4.24
CA GLY A 367 -8.26 0.58 -3.00
C GLY A 367 -6.94 0.68 -2.22
N THR A 368 -6.23 -0.43 -2.08
CA THR A 368 -4.91 -0.50 -1.43
C THR A 368 -3.75 -0.59 -2.42
N LYS A 369 -4.04 -0.63 -3.72
CA LYS A 369 -3.04 -0.79 -4.77
C LYS A 369 -2.72 0.55 -5.39
N ILE A 370 -1.41 0.88 -5.45
CA ILE A 370 -0.92 2.04 -6.21
C ILE A 370 -0.13 1.56 -7.41
N ASN A 371 -0.33 2.26 -8.53
CA ASN A 371 0.50 2.14 -9.71
C ASN A 371 1.06 3.53 -10.04
N SER A 372 2.37 3.62 -10.24
CA SER A 372 3.04 4.88 -10.58
C SER A 372 3.63 4.81 -11.98
N TYR A 373 3.47 5.89 -12.75
CA TYR A 373 3.87 5.97 -14.14
C TYR A 373 4.67 7.25 -14.36
N THR A 374 5.87 7.12 -14.90
CA THR A 374 6.65 8.27 -15.37
C THR A 374 6.09 8.72 -16.70
N VAL A 375 5.76 10.01 -16.81
CA VAL A 375 5.26 10.65 -18.02
C VAL A 375 6.14 11.85 -18.37
N ASN A 376 6.33 12.10 -19.66
CA ASN A 376 7.03 13.28 -20.13
C ASN A 376 6.04 14.18 -20.88
N LEU A 377 5.84 15.39 -20.38
CA LEU A 377 4.93 16.38 -20.90
C LEU A 377 5.73 17.44 -21.68
N ALA A 378 5.60 17.42 -23.01
CA ALA A 378 6.30 18.36 -23.88
C ALA A 378 5.77 19.78 -23.73
N ASP A 379 6.64 20.78 -23.93
CA ASP A 379 6.22 22.18 -24.01
C ASP A 379 5.37 22.40 -25.27
N GLY A 380 4.27 23.14 -25.13
CA GLY A 380 3.35 23.39 -26.23
C GLY A 380 2.49 22.20 -26.65
N ALA A 381 2.49 21.11 -25.87
CA ALA A 381 1.58 20.00 -26.09
C ALA A 381 0.11 20.46 -25.96
N ASP A 382 -0.76 19.92 -26.81
CA ASP A 382 -2.21 20.04 -26.67
C ASP A 382 -2.68 19.33 -25.40
N ASP A 383 -3.99 19.33 -25.16
CA ASP A 383 -4.59 18.57 -24.06
C ASP A 383 -4.15 17.09 -24.11
N VAL A 384 -3.57 16.60 -23.04
CA VAL A 384 -3.06 15.23 -22.94
C VAL A 384 -3.98 14.41 -22.05
N THR A 385 -4.34 13.21 -22.49
CA THR A 385 -5.12 12.26 -21.68
C THR A 385 -4.32 10.99 -21.46
N TYR A 386 -4.16 10.61 -20.20
CA TYR A 386 -3.66 9.30 -19.78
C TYR A 386 -4.83 8.45 -19.30
N ASP A 387 -4.99 7.27 -19.88
CA ASP A 387 -6.05 6.33 -19.53
C ASP A 387 -5.46 5.08 -18.87
N PHE A 388 -5.76 4.89 -17.61
CA PHE A 388 -5.31 3.77 -16.78
C PHE A 388 -6.47 2.89 -16.31
N THR A 389 -7.63 2.96 -16.96
CA THR A 389 -8.86 2.26 -16.54
C THR A 389 -8.68 0.75 -16.47
N ASP A 390 -7.84 0.19 -17.35
CA ASP A 390 -7.60 -1.26 -17.46
C ASP A 390 -6.24 -1.70 -16.87
N LYS A 391 -5.59 -0.89 -16.02
CA LYS A 391 -4.25 -1.14 -15.49
C LYS A 391 -4.21 -1.27 -13.96
#